data_600d56682b8cf8379d7435cc594f77eb
#
_entry.id   600d56682b8cf8379d7435cc594f77eb
#
_cell.length_a   1.000
_cell.length_b   1.000
_cell.length_c   1.000
_cell.angle_alpha   90.00
_cell.angle_beta   90.00
_cell.angle_gamma   90.00
#
_symmetry.space_group_name_H-M   'P 1'
#
loop_
_entity.id
_entity.type
_entity.pdbx_description
1 polymer ?
#
loop_
_entity_poly.entity_id
_entity_poly.type
_entity_poly.pdbx_seq_one_letter_code
_entity_poly.pdbx_strand_id
1 'polypeptide(L)'
;MISENNDPSKHPATLLAKDLIRCASIAPNDAGAQLLLRKRLETRGFDVTAVDVDGVLNTWACSGTEGPLMVFAVHADVVPSGDANDWTSPPFEPEIREGKLFGRGA
;
A
#
# COMPACT_ATOMS: atom_id res chain seq x y z
N MET A 1 18.49 -23.26 -12.55
CA MET A 1 17.22 -23.63 -11.90
C MET A 1 16.72 -22.43 -11.12
N ILE A 2 15.68 -21.78 -11.61
CA ILE A 2 15.02 -20.69 -10.88
C ILE A 2 14.13 -21.35 -9.83
N SER A 3 14.43 -21.13 -8.54
CA SER A 3 13.61 -21.68 -7.48
C SER A 3 12.21 -21.02 -7.54
N GLU A 4 11.15 -21.76 -7.20
CA GLU A 4 9.78 -21.26 -7.11
C GLU A 4 9.64 -20.03 -6.19
N ASN A 5 10.66 -19.74 -5.38
CA ASN A 5 10.74 -18.59 -4.49
C ASN A 5 11.06 -17.27 -5.19
N ASN A 6 11.33 -17.24 -6.50
CA ASN A 6 11.71 -16.04 -7.24
C ASN A 6 10.62 -15.54 -8.21
N ASP A 7 9.38 -15.96 -8.05
CA ASP A 7 8.27 -15.38 -8.81
C ASP A 7 7.91 -13.98 -8.27
N PRO A 8 8.20 -12.91 -9.03
CA PRO A 8 7.92 -11.54 -8.58
C PRO A 8 6.44 -11.28 -8.22
N SER A 9 5.52 -12.05 -8.82
CA SER A 9 4.08 -11.93 -8.54
C SER A 9 3.72 -12.37 -7.12
N LYS A 10 4.55 -13.21 -6.51
CA LYS A 10 4.38 -13.76 -5.16
C LYS A 10 5.22 -13.02 -4.11
N HIS A 11 6.01 -12.05 -4.52
CA HIS A 11 6.84 -11.28 -3.60
C HIS A 11 5.95 -10.53 -2.59
N PRO A 12 6.32 -10.50 -1.29
CA PRO A 12 5.51 -9.84 -0.25
C PRO A 12 5.16 -8.37 -0.58
N ALA A 13 6.08 -7.63 -1.19
CA ALA A 13 5.81 -6.26 -1.61
C ALA A 13 4.74 -6.17 -2.71
N THR A 14 4.75 -7.10 -3.67
CA THR A 14 3.73 -7.19 -4.73
C THR A 14 2.37 -7.52 -4.14
N LEU A 15 2.31 -8.46 -3.20
CA LEU A 15 1.06 -8.84 -2.53
C LEU A 15 0.50 -7.66 -1.71
N LEU A 16 1.36 -6.94 -0.99
CA LEU A 16 0.95 -5.74 -0.26
C LEU A 16 0.45 -4.63 -1.20
N ALA A 17 1.15 -4.41 -2.31
CA ALA A 17 0.73 -3.43 -3.32
C ALA A 17 -0.66 -3.77 -3.88
N LYS A 18 -0.92 -5.03 -4.16
CA LYS A 18 -2.25 -5.49 -4.59
C LYS A 18 -3.33 -5.21 -3.53
N ASP A 19 -3.03 -5.52 -2.27
CA ASP A 19 -3.98 -5.28 -1.17
C ASP A 19 -4.27 -3.78 -1.01
N LEU A 20 -3.27 -2.92 -1.15
CA LEU A 20 -3.44 -1.47 -1.11
C LEU A 20 -4.24 -0.93 -2.30
N ILE A 21 -4.02 -1.45 -3.50
CA ILE A 21 -4.80 -1.07 -4.69
C ILE A 21 -6.28 -1.42 -4.50
N ARG A 22 -6.59 -2.56 -3.87
CA ARG A 22 -7.98 -2.96 -3.56
C ARG A 22 -8.66 -2.02 -2.57
N CYS A 23 -7.89 -1.35 -1.71
CA CYS A 23 -8.41 -0.26 -0.91
C CYS A 23 -8.58 0.95 -1.81
N ALA A 24 -9.81 1.22 -2.27
CA ALA A 24 -10.07 2.37 -3.13
C ALA A 24 -9.91 3.69 -2.35
N SER A 25 -8.68 4.00 -1.96
CA SER A 25 -8.29 5.07 -1.04
C SER A 25 -8.24 6.44 -1.73
N ILE A 26 -9.30 6.78 -2.44
CA ILE A 26 -9.45 8.09 -3.10
C ILE A 26 -9.58 9.17 -2.03
N ALA A 27 -8.61 10.06 -1.94
CA ALA A 27 -8.54 11.10 -0.92
C ALA A 27 -9.86 11.90 -0.83
N PRO A 28 -10.36 12.19 0.39
CA PRO A 28 -9.79 11.91 1.71
C PRO A 28 -10.18 10.55 2.31
N ASN A 29 -10.88 9.71 1.55
CA ASN A 29 -11.37 8.41 2.01
C ASN A 29 -10.23 7.39 2.07
N ASP A 30 -9.97 6.84 3.27
CA ASP A 30 -8.90 5.86 3.47
C ASP A 30 -9.24 4.46 2.93
N ALA A 31 -10.50 4.08 2.97
CA ALA A 31 -10.99 2.77 2.52
C ALA A 31 -10.23 1.57 3.13
N GLY A 32 -9.65 1.74 4.32
CA GLY A 32 -8.94 0.69 5.04
C GLY A 32 -7.44 0.61 4.78
N ALA A 33 -6.87 1.45 3.92
CA ALA A 33 -5.46 1.42 3.56
C ALA A 33 -4.54 1.64 4.77
N GLN A 34 -4.81 2.66 5.60
CA GLN A 34 -4.02 2.95 6.79
C GLN A 34 -4.11 1.82 7.83
N LEU A 35 -5.30 1.26 8.04
CA LEU A 35 -5.49 0.15 8.97
C LEU A 35 -4.69 -1.09 8.54
N LEU A 36 -4.70 -1.39 7.26
CA LEU A 36 -3.92 -2.48 6.67
C LEU A 36 -2.42 -2.27 6.91
N LEU A 37 -1.92 -1.06 6.68
CA LEU A 37 -0.50 -0.72 6.90
C LEU A 37 -0.13 -0.79 8.38
N ARG A 38 -0.96 -0.22 9.27
CA ARG A 38 -0.75 -0.26 10.73
C ARG A 38 -0.58 -1.70 11.21
N LYS A 39 -1.50 -2.56 10.83
CA LYS A 39 -1.47 -3.98 11.21
C LYS A 39 -0.22 -4.69 10.70
N ARG A 40 0.20 -4.41 9.47
CA ARG A 40 1.43 -4.98 8.89
C ARG A 40 2.67 -4.51 9.63
N LEU A 41 2.75 -3.24 9.98
CA LEU A 41 3.88 -2.65 10.70
C LEU A 41 3.96 -3.19 12.13
N GLU A 42 2.85 -3.26 12.84
CA GLU A 42 2.77 -3.85 14.19
C GLU A 42 3.26 -5.31 14.20
N THR A 43 2.84 -6.10 13.21
CA THR A 43 3.28 -7.50 13.06
C THR A 43 4.79 -7.60 12.84
N ARG A 44 5.41 -6.57 12.31
CA ARG A 44 6.86 -6.48 12.09
C ARG A 44 7.62 -5.86 13.27
N GLY A 45 6.94 -5.58 14.37
CA GLY A 45 7.55 -5.05 15.61
C GLY A 45 7.72 -3.54 15.64
N PHE A 46 7.06 -2.81 14.74
CA PHE A 46 7.06 -1.35 14.81
C PHE A 46 6.10 -0.85 15.89
N ASP A 47 6.48 0.23 16.56
CA ASP A 47 5.58 1.02 17.36
C ASP A 47 4.75 1.91 16.46
N VAL A 48 3.44 1.70 16.44
CA VAL A 48 2.53 2.35 15.51
C VAL A 48 1.63 3.34 16.26
N THR A 49 1.60 4.57 15.77
CA THR A 49 0.76 5.65 16.32
C THR A 49 -0.14 6.21 15.22
N ALA A 50 -1.43 6.30 15.51
CA ALA A 50 -2.39 7.00 14.65
C ALA A 50 -2.20 8.52 14.84
N VAL A 51 -2.02 9.24 13.74
CA VAL A 51 -1.91 10.71 13.72
C VAL A 51 -3.00 11.27 12.80
N ASP A 52 -4.24 10.98 13.16
CA ASP A 52 -5.40 11.32 12.36
C ASP A 52 -5.80 12.78 12.60
N VAL A 53 -6.05 13.52 11.53
CA VAL A 53 -6.39 14.96 11.57
C VAL A 53 -7.57 15.23 10.65
N ASP A 54 -8.61 15.81 11.20
CA ASP A 54 -9.83 16.24 10.46
C ASP A 54 -10.42 15.14 9.57
N GLY A 55 -10.44 13.89 10.07
CA GLY A 55 -10.96 12.74 9.35
C GLY A 55 -9.99 12.12 8.34
N VAL A 56 -8.80 12.69 8.19
CA VAL A 56 -7.73 12.12 7.37
C VAL A 56 -6.87 11.22 8.23
N LEU A 57 -6.78 9.95 7.86
CA LEU A 57 -6.00 8.96 8.59
C LEU A 57 -4.52 9.07 8.21
N ASN A 58 -3.67 9.17 9.21
CA ASN A 58 -2.21 9.15 9.05
C ASN A 58 -1.59 8.19 10.06
N THR A 59 -0.45 7.64 9.71
CA THR A 59 0.27 6.69 10.56
C THR A 59 1.71 7.14 10.76
N TRP A 60 2.14 7.16 12.01
CA TRP A 60 3.55 7.21 12.37
C TRP A 60 3.97 5.83 12.87
N ALA A 61 5.02 5.27 12.31
CA ALA A 61 5.56 4.00 12.76
C ALA A 61 7.07 4.12 12.94
N CYS A 62 7.56 3.63 14.06
CA CYS A 62 8.97 3.73 14.43
C CYS A 62 9.48 2.37 14.92
N SER A 63 10.75 2.08 14.63
CA SER A 63 11.44 0.89 15.14
C SER A 63 12.82 1.28 15.61
N GLY A 64 13.21 0.74 16.77
CA GLY A 64 14.49 1.05 17.42
C GLY A 64 14.44 2.32 18.27
N THR A 65 15.45 2.47 19.12
CA THR A 65 15.55 3.56 20.13
C THR A 65 16.88 4.27 20.11
N GLU A 66 17.83 3.81 19.29
CA GLU A 66 19.21 4.29 19.30
C GLU A 66 19.70 4.61 17.89
N GLY A 67 20.69 5.50 17.83
CA GLY A 67 21.37 5.87 16.60
C GLY A 67 20.64 6.96 15.79
N PRO A 68 21.16 7.31 14.62
CA PRO A 68 20.53 8.29 13.74
C PRO A 68 19.20 7.77 13.20
N LEU A 69 18.25 8.68 13.01
CA LEU A 69 16.92 8.37 12.49
C LEU A 69 16.90 8.46 10.97
N MET A 70 16.43 7.38 10.32
CA MET A 70 16.07 7.40 8.91
C MET A 70 14.54 7.42 8.81
N VAL A 71 13.99 8.33 7.99
CA VAL A 71 12.54 8.48 7.82
C VAL A 71 12.16 8.28 6.37
N PHE A 72 11.14 7.44 6.15
CA PHE A 72 10.46 7.30 4.86
C PHE A 72 9.12 8.01 4.94
N ALA A 73 8.93 9.04 4.13
CA ALA A 73 7.65 9.73 3.99
C ALA A 73 6.94 9.24 2.73
N VAL A 74 5.82 8.59 2.93
CA VAL A 74 5.03 7.99 1.84
C VAL A 74 3.56 8.32 2.03
N HIS A 75 2.73 8.09 1.00
CA HIS A 75 1.29 8.23 1.10
C HIS A 75 0.59 7.00 0.54
N ALA A 76 -0.60 6.71 1.05
CA ALA A 76 -1.42 5.58 0.62
C ALA A 76 -2.69 6.02 -0.12
N ASP A 77 -2.98 7.32 -0.14
CA ASP A 77 -4.11 7.86 -0.87
C ASP A 77 -3.81 7.98 -2.37
N VAL A 78 -4.86 7.92 -3.15
CA VAL A 78 -4.80 8.00 -4.61
C VAL A 78 -5.77 9.04 -5.14
N VAL A 79 -5.52 9.51 -6.36
CA VAL A 79 -6.46 10.33 -7.11
C VAL A 79 -7.54 9.47 -7.75
N PRO A 80 -8.70 10.05 -8.12
CA PRO A 80 -9.72 9.33 -8.87
C PRO A 80 -9.17 8.69 -10.15
N SER A 81 -9.75 7.55 -10.54
CA SER A 81 -9.32 6.79 -11.72
C SER A 81 -9.75 7.39 -13.05
N GLY A 82 -10.67 8.34 -13.03
CA GLY A 82 -11.39 8.76 -14.23
C GLY A 82 -12.41 7.73 -14.67
N ASP A 83 -12.74 7.70 -15.97
CA ASP A 83 -13.68 6.73 -16.51
C ASP A 83 -13.09 5.32 -16.49
N ALA A 84 -13.75 4.41 -15.81
CA ALA A 84 -13.32 3.01 -15.72
C ALA A 84 -13.29 2.31 -17.10
N ASN A 85 -14.05 2.79 -18.07
CA ASN A 85 -14.04 2.26 -19.43
C ASN A 85 -12.72 2.53 -20.18
N ASP A 86 -11.93 3.50 -19.73
CA ASP A 86 -10.62 3.80 -20.29
C ASP A 86 -9.53 2.85 -19.76
N TRP A 87 -9.86 2.01 -18.80
CA TRP A 87 -8.95 1.04 -18.20
C TRP A 87 -9.14 -0.35 -18.84
N THR A 88 -8.02 -1.01 -19.14
CA THR A 88 -8.01 -2.39 -19.64
C THR A 88 -8.53 -3.38 -18.59
N SER A 89 -8.22 -3.14 -17.33
CA SER A 89 -8.75 -3.87 -16.17
C SER A 89 -9.27 -2.87 -15.14
N PRO A 90 -10.24 -3.25 -14.27
CA PRO A 90 -10.79 -2.33 -13.29
C PRO A 90 -9.70 -1.67 -12.44
N PRO A 91 -9.73 -0.33 -12.22
CA PRO A 91 -8.63 0.39 -11.59
C PRO A 91 -8.31 -0.02 -10.16
N PHE A 92 -9.28 -0.55 -9.40
CA PHE A 92 -9.09 -1.03 -8.03
C PHE A 92 -9.08 -2.55 -7.89
N GLU A 93 -8.95 -3.26 -9.01
CA GLU A 93 -8.74 -4.70 -9.07
C GLU A 93 -7.34 -4.96 -9.67
N PRO A 94 -6.31 -5.13 -8.82
CA PRO A 94 -4.93 -5.22 -9.29
C PRO A 94 -4.71 -6.44 -10.18
N GLU A 95 -4.06 -6.24 -11.29
CA GLU A 95 -3.77 -7.29 -12.26
C GLU A 95 -2.30 -7.24 -12.68
N ILE A 96 -1.69 -8.42 -12.81
CA ILE A 96 -0.35 -8.55 -13.37
C ILE A 96 -0.47 -9.04 -14.81
N ARG A 97 0.05 -8.22 -15.73
CA ARG A 97 0.13 -8.56 -17.16
C ARG A 97 1.56 -8.34 -17.64
N GLU A 98 2.14 -9.32 -18.31
CA GLU A 98 3.50 -9.25 -18.84
C GLU A 98 4.55 -8.76 -17.82
N GLY A 99 4.45 -9.25 -16.58
CA GLY A 99 5.36 -8.90 -15.49
C GLY A 99 5.17 -7.50 -14.90
N LYS A 100 4.09 -6.80 -15.24
CA LYS A 100 3.78 -5.45 -14.74
C LYS A 100 2.49 -5.46 -13.93
N LEU A 101 2.51 -4.77 -12.79
CA LEU A 101 1.34 -4.57 -11.96
C LEU A 101 0.54 -3.36 -12.45
N PHE A 102 -0.75 -3.58 -12.69
CA PHE A 102 -1.70 -2.55 -13.12
C PHE A 102 -2.75 -2.30 -12.05
N GLY A 103 -3.07 -1.04 -11.84
CA GLY A 103 -4.07 -0.58 -10.89
C GLY A 103 -3.86 0.89 -10.55
N ARG A 104 -4.87 1.54 -9.95
CA ARG A 104 -4.75 2.93 -9.55
C ARG A 104 -3.71 3.04 -8.43
N GLY A 105 -2.69 3.85 -8.64
CA GLY A 105 -1.60 4.07 -7.69
C GLY A 105 -0.48 3.04 -7.73
N ALA A 106 -0.49 2.14 -8.71
CA ALA A 106 0.53 1.11 -8.88
C ALA A 106 1.92 1.67 -9.22
#